data_55e72a8db9f5b48edf6bae3e7ae34db6
#
_entry.id   55e72a8db9f5b48edf6bae3e7ae34db6
#
_cell.length_a   1.000
_cell.length_b   1.000
_cell.length_c   1.000
_cell.angle_alpha   90.00
_cell.angle_beta   90.00
_cell.angle_gamma   90.00
#
_symmetry.space_group_name_H-M   'P 1'
#
loop_
_entity.id
_entity.type
_entity.pdbx_description
1 polymer ?
#
loop_
_entity_poly.entity_id
_entity_poly.type
_entity_poly.pdbx_seq_one_letter_code
_entity_poly.pdbx_strand_id
1 'polypeptide(L)'
;VPFENTPENAKEILTNLGKNIDVVAGIFDDTMLNLRNCAGFEISRQPICCAVSIHHRLAGKNRLTVQDLYGERLMLMHRNWSHYVDVLRDDIWQNHNQIQIVDFDFYSVDVFNRCENSNDVLMAVKPWANVHPLLKVIPVKWEHSIPYGILHSPEPAPTVQRFLDAAKAVSRELYG
;
A
#
# COMPACT_ATOMS: atom_id res chain seq x y z
N VAL A 1 0.73 -12.02 -18.38
CA VAL A 1 0.02 -11.18 -19.37
C VAL A 1 0.75 -9.84 -19.39
N PRO A 2 1.20 -9.33 -20.57
CA PRO A 2 1.71 -7.98 -20.66
C PRO A 2 0.60 -7.01 -20.26
N PHE A 3 0.90 -6.17 -19.31
CA PHE A 3 -0.06 -5.28 -18.68
C PHE A 3 0.53 -3.87 -18.75
N GLU A 4 -0.18 -2.96 -19.39
CA GLU A 4 0.17 -1.54 -19.35
C GLU A 4 -0.21 -0.99 -17.98
N ASN A 5 0.76 -0.59 -17.21
CA ASN A 5 0.57 -0.12 -15.85
C ASN A 5 0.16 1.35 -15.83
N THR A 6 -1.07 1.62 -16.26
CA THR A 6 -1.71 2.93 -16.15
C THR A 6 -2.61 2.98 -14.92
N PRO A 7 -2.89 4.17 -14.33
CA PRO A 7 -3.82 4.31 -13.22
C PRO A 7 -5.21 3.75 -13.52
N GLU A 8 -5.68 3.91 -14.76
CA GLU A 8 -6.95 3.38 -15.25
C GLU A 8 -6.94 1.86 -15.24
N ASN A 9 -5.90 1.24 -15.79
CA ASN A 9 -5.74 -0.23 -15.82
C ASN A 9 -5.60 -0.81 -14.41
N ALA A 10 -4.92 -0.13 -13.50
CA ALA A 10 -4.80 -0.57 -12.10
C ALA A 10 -6.17 -0.55 -11.38
N LYS A 11 -7.00 0.48 -11.64
CA LYS A 11 -8.40 0.49 -11.16
C LYS A 11 -9.21 -0.64 -11.80
N GLU A 12 -9.03 -0.86 -13.09
CA GLU A 12 -9.75 -1.88 -13.86
C GLU A 12 -9.41 -3.29 -13.41
N ILE A 13 -8.15 -3.56 -13.04
CA ILE A 13 -7.75 -4.88 -12.50
C ILE A 13 -8.59 -5.27 -11.30
N LEU A 14 -8.68 -4.41 -10.29
CA LEU A 14 -9.41 -4.72 -9.07
C LEU A 14 -10.92 -4.83 -9.29
N THR A 15 -11.47 -4.07 -10.26
CA THR A 15 -12.89 -4.14 -10.64
C THR A 15 -13.19 -5.39 -11.47
N ASN A 16 -12.20 -5.96 -12.15
CA ASN A 16 -12.34 -7.12 -13.05
C ASN A 16 -11.61 -8.37 -12.53
N LEU A 17 -11.38 -8.47 -11.21
CA LEU A 17 -10.86 -9.70 -10.61
C LEU A 17 -11.75 -10.90 -10.96
N GLY A 18 -11.12 -11.99 -11.35
CA GLY A 18 -11.79 -13.20 -11.83
C GLY A 18 -12.05 -13.24 -13.34
N LYS A 19 -11.73 -12.17 -14.11
CA LYS A 19 -11.83 -12.17 -15.58
C LYS A 19 -10.46 -12.38 -16.24
N ASN A 20 -9.52 -11.46 -15.98
CA ASN A 20 -8.17 -11.48 -16.58
C ASN A 20 -7.08 -11.77 -15.56
N ILE A 21 -7.30 -11.38 -14.32
CA ILE A 21 -6.43 -11.59 -13.17
C ILE A 21 -7.29 -12.18 -12.06
N ASP A 22 -6.87 -13.28 -11.50
CA ASP A 22 -7.63 -14.01 -10.48
C ASP A 22 -7.41 -13.45 -9.08
N VAL A 23 -6.16 -13.07 -8.78
CA VAL A 23 -5.75 -12.60 -7.45
C VAL A 23 -4.71 -11.48 -7.55
N VAL A 24 -4.71 -10.58 -6.58
CA VAL A 24 -3.72 -9.52 -6.42
C VAL A 24 -3.25 -9.50 -4.97
N ALA A 25 -1.94 -9.48 -4.75
CA ALA A 25 -1.38 -9.23 -3.42
C ALA A 25 -1.21 -7.74 -3.18
N GLY A 26 -1.69 -7.23 -2.05
CA GLY A 26 -1.61 -5.80 -1.74
C GLY A 26 -2.17 -5.41 -0.38
N ILE A 27 -2.11 -4.12 -0.10
CA ILE A 27 -2.81 -3.52 1.03
C ILE A 27 -4.30 -3.41 0.73
N PHE A 28 -5.13 -3.55 1.75
CA PHE A 28 -6.57 -3.38 1.62
C PHE A 28 -7.23 -3.09 2.97
N ASP A 29 -8.48 -2.67 2.93
CA ASP A 29 -9.43 -2.66 4.04
C ASP A 29 -10.86 -2.76 3.51
N ASP A 30 -11.83 -2.82 4.41
CA ASP A 30 -13.24 -2.99 4.03
C ASP A 30 -13.74 -1.83 3.14
N THR A 31 -13.23 -0.61 3.34
CA THR A 31 -13.58 0.54 2.49
C THR A 31 -13.12 0.29 1.04
N MET A 32 -11.87 -0.10 0.87
CA MET A 32 -11.31 -0.42 -0.46
C MET A 32 -12.01 -1.61 -1.12
N LEU A 33 -12.31 -2.66 -0.34
CA LEU A 33 -13.01 -3.84 -0.86
C LEU A 33 -14.42 -3.50 -1.35
N ASN A 34 -15.17 -2.74 -0.55
CA ASN A 34 -16.53 -2.31 -0.91
C ASN A 34 -16.56 -1.39 -2.13
N LEU A 35 -15.67 -0.41 -2.19
CA LEU A 35 -15.57 0.52 -3.34
C LEU A 35 -15.27 -0.19 -4.66
N ARG A 36 -14.65 -1.37 -4.63
CA ARG A 36 -14.19 -2.11 -5.81
C ARG A 36 -14.95 -3.39 -6.06
N ASN A 37 -15.95 -3.70 -5.23
CA ASN A 37 -16.70 -4.96 -5.28
C ASN A 37 -15.77 -6.18 -5.38
N CYS A 38 -14.77 -6.23 -4.52
CA CYS A 38 -13.85 -7.37 -4.40
C CYS A 38 -13.82 -7.89 -2.96
N ALA A 39 -13.29 -9.08 -2.79
CA ALA A 39 -13.05 -9.70 -1.49
C ALA A 39 -11.55 -9.72 -1.19
N GLY A 40 -11.21 -9.80 0.07
CA GLY A 40 -9.83 -9.85 0.54
C GLY A 40 -9.65 -10.80 1.70
N PHE A 41 -8.48 -11.37 1.79
CA PHE A 41 -8.08 -12.20 2.93
C PHE A 41 -6.74 -11.70 3.48
N GLU A 42 -6.72 -11.31 4.75
CA GLU A 42 -5.54 -10.79 5.41
C GLU A 42 -4.55 -11.93 5.68
N ILE A 43 -3.32 -11.79 5.17
CA ILE A 43 -2.20 -12.67 5.48
C ILE A 43 -1.45 -12.13 6.70
N SER A 44 -1.23 -10.81 6.73
CA SER A 44 -0.47 -10.17 7.80
C SER A 44 -0.85 -8.70 7.95
N ARG A 45 -0.62 -8.16 9.14
CA ARG A 45 -0.72 -6.73 9.37
C ARG A 45 0.66 -6.09 9.20
N GLN A 46 0.77 -5.18 8.24
CA GLN A 46 2.02 -4.53 7.93
C GLN A 46 2.11 -3.15 8.59
N PRO A 47 3.19 -2.84 9.32
CA PRO A 47 3.47 -1.48 9.74
C PRO A 47 3.54 -0.56 8.51
N ILE A 48 2.94 0.62 8.61
CA ILE A 48 3.08 1.64 7.58
C ILE A 48 4.52 2.17 7.64
N CYS A 49 5.18 2.18 6.48
CA CYS A 49 6.53 2.65 6.24
C CYS A 49 6.51 3.88 5.35
N CYS A 50 7.68 4.48 5.14
CA CYS A 50 7.89 5.52 4.14
C CYS A 50 8.89 5.04 3.09
N ALA A 51 8.58 5.30 1.82
CA ALA A 51 9.53 5.14 0.72
C ALA A 51 10.07 6.52 0.32
N VAL A 52 11.36 6.59 0.03
CA VAL A 52 12.05 7.80 -0.42
C VAL A 52 13.01 7.46 -1.54
N SER A 53 13.30 8.42 -2.42
CA SER A 53 14.40 8.28 -3.38
C SER A 53 15.71 7.91 -2.67
N ILE A 54 16.53 7.05 -3.28
CA ILE A 54 17.87 6.73 -2.76
C ILE A 54 18.77 7.96 -2.61
N HIS A 55 18.42 9.07 -3.28
CA HIS A 55 19.11 10.36 -3.20
C HIS A 55 18.50 11.31 -2.14
N HIS A 56 17.38 10.93 -1.53
CA HIS A 56 16.71 11.74 -0.52
C HIS A 56 17.53 11.83 0.78
N ARG A 57 17.46 12.97 1.50
CA ARG A 57 18.19 13.17 2.77
C ARG A 57 17.93 12.08 3.82
N LEU A 58 16.75 11.46 3.79
CA LEU A 58 16.38 10.39 4.71
C LEU A 58 16.88 9.00 4.29
N ALA A 59 17.37 8.83 3.07
CA ALA A 59 17.77 7.51 2.53
C ALA A 59 18.91 6.84 3.32
N GLY A 60 19.75 7.63 3.99
CA GLY A 60 20.82 7.11 4.86
C GLY A 60 20.32 6.48 6.16
N LYS A 61 19.06 6.66 6.54
CA LYS A 61 18.49 6.13 7.78
C LYS A 61 17.96 4.70 7.59
N ASN A 62 18.07 3.90 8.65
CA ASN A 62 17.47 2.55 8.70
C ASN A 62 16.11 2.53 9.38
N ARG A 63 15.77 3.60 10.10
CA ARG A 63 14.49 3.82 10.76
C ARG A 63 14.23 5.32 10.87
N LEU A 64 13.00 5.75 10.65
CA LEU A 64 12.56 7.13 10.82
C LEU A 64 11.82 7.30 12.14
N THR A 65 11.92 8.47 12.71
CA THR A 65 10.97 9.00 13.70
C THR A 65 9.96 9.89 12.98
N VAL A 66 8.84 10.22 13.63
CA VAL A 66 7.87 11.16 13.04
C VAL A 66 8.50 12.55 12.83
N GLN A 67 9.40 12.97 13.74
CA GLN A 67 10.14 14.23 13.65
C GLN A 67 11.06 14.29 12.42
N ASP A 68 11.57 13.15 11.94
CA ASP A 68 12.36 13.10 10.71
C ASP A 68 11.55 13.53 9.47
N LEU A 69 10.24 13.39 9.53
CA LEU A 69 9.30 13.77 8.46
C LEU A 69 8.87 15.24 8.53
N TYR A 70 9.25 15.99 9.57
CA TYR A 70 8.92 17.40 9.66
C TYR A 70 9.58 18.21 8.55
N GLY A 71 8.79 19.03 7.88
CA GLY A 71 9.18 19.76 6.68
C GLY A 71 9.10 18.96 5.38
N GLU A 72 8.77 17.67 5.45
CA GLU A 72 8.59 16.83 4.27
C GLU A 72 7.16 16.89 3.73
N ARG A 73 7.03 16.47 2.47
CA ARG A 73 5.76 16.24 1.78
C ARG A 73 5.49 14.75 1.74
N LEU A 74 4.48 14.30 2.48
CA LEU A 74 4.09 12.90 2.56
C LEU A 74 2.94 12.59 1.60
N MET A 75 3.21 11.76 0.62
CA MET A 75 2.24 11.27 -0.36
C MET A 75 1.38 10.18 0.27
N LEU A 76 0.07 10.42 0.35
CA LEU A 76 -0.94 9.50 0.87
C LEU A 76 -2.09 9.35 -0.14
N MET A 77 -2.74 8.18 -0.16
CA MET A 77 -3.99 8.02 -0.91
C MET A 77 -5.03 9.04 -0.43
N HIS A 78 -5.89 9.48 -1.33
CA HIS A 78 -7.01 10.38 -1.02
C HIS A 78 -7.84 9.88 0.16
N ARG A 79 -8.43 10.83 0.89
CA ARG A 79 -9.38 10.54 1.97
C ARG A 79 -10.55 9.68 1.45
N ASN A 80 -11.06 8.81 2.32
CA ASN A 80 -12.12 7.83 2.06
C ASN A 80 -11.74 6.65 1.15
N TRP A 81 -10.48 6.47 0.81
CA TRP A 81 -10.00 5.29 0.09
C TRP A 81 -9.60 4.14 1.02
N SER A 82 -9.10 4.46 2.20
CA SER A 82 -8.73 3.50 3.23
C SER A 82 -8.88 4.10 4.61
N HIS A 83 -9.61 3.40 5.48
CA HIS A 83 -9.76 3.79 6.88
C HIS A 83 -8.41 3.93 7.60
N TYR A 84 -7.48 3.00 7.39
CA TYR A 84 -6.16 3.05 8.05
C TYR A 84 -5.30 4.22 7.57
N VAL A 85 -5.40 4.59 6.31
CA VAL A 85 -4.73 5.78 5.77
C VAL A 85 -5.38 7.05 6.31
N ASP A 86 -6.70 7.06 6.48
CA ASP A 86 -7.42 8.20 7.06
C ASP A 86 -7.05 8.41 8.53
N VAL A 87 -6.89 7.34 9.31
CA VAL A 87 -6.41 7.42 10.71
C VAL A 87 -4.98 8.02 10.76
N LEU A 88 -4.06 7.58 9.91
CA LEU A 88 -2.72 8.18 9.80
C LEU A 88 -2.80 9.66 9.41
N ARG A 89 -3.66 10.00 8.47
CA ARG A 89 -3.89 11.36 7.97
C ARG A 89 -4.39 12.28 9.07
N ASP A 90 -5.33 11.80 9.89
CA ASP A 90 -5.89 12.55 11.00
C ASP A 90 -4.87 12.76 12.13
N ASP A 91 -4.05 11.75 12.42
CA ASP A 91 -2.95 11.88 13.39
C ASP A 91 -1.92 12.92 12.93
N ILE A 92 -1.51 12.88 11.65
CA ILE A 92 -0.61 13.90 11.08
C ILE A 92 -1.22 15.31 11.20
N TRP A 93 -2.48 15.46 10.84
CA TRP A 93 -3.17 16.74 10.89
C TRP A 93 -3.24 17.32 12.30
N GLN A 94 -3.54 16.47 13.29
CA GLN A 94 -3.74 16.89 14.68
C GLN A 94 -2.43 17.09 15.44
N ASN A 95 -1.45 16.23 15.24
CA ASN A 95 -0.28 16.10 16.10
C ASN A 95 1.04 16.46 15.40
N HIS A 96 1.07 16.48 14.05
CA HIS A 96 2.29 16.59 13.25
C HIS A 96 2.10 17.51 12.03
N ASN A 97 1.52 18.70 12.24
CA ASN A 97 1.17 19.67 11.21
C ASN A 97 2.38 20.24 10.42
N GLN A 98 3.60 19.91 10.82
CA GLN A 98 4.83 20.22 10.09
C GLN A 98 5.03 19.28 8.88
N ILE A 99 4.23 18.19 8.76
CA ILE A 99 4.24 17.29 7.62
C ILE A 99 3.16 17.74 6.63
N GLN A 100 3.54 18.06 5.41
CA GLN A 100 2.58 18.40 4.37
C GLN A 100 2.04 17.14 3.70
N ILE A 101 0.72 16.93 3.71
CA ILE A 101 0.10 15.81 3.01
C ILE A 101 -0.09 16.18 1.53
N VAL A 102 0.28 15.25 0.65
CA VAL A 102 0.10 15.33 -0.81
C VAL A 102 -0.71 14.13 -1.27
N ASP A 103 -1.84 14.40 -1.88
CA ASP A 103 -2.77 13.36 -2.30
C ASP A 103 -2.37 12.68 -3.62
N PHE A 104 -2.70 11.39 -3.73
CA PHE A 104 -2.73 10.65 -4.99
C PHE A 104 -3.90 9.64 -5.00
N ASP A 105 -4.33 9.25 -6.19
CA ASP A 105 -5.54 8.41 -6.35
C ASP A 105 -5.28 6.93 -6.10
N PHE A 106 -4.21 6.40 -6.69
CA PHE A 106 -3.93 4.97 -6.68
C PHE A 106 -2.46 4.68 -6.87
N TYR A 107 -1.94 3.62 -6.24
CA TYR A 107 -0.58 3.16 -6.45
C TYR A 107 -0.39 2.65 -7.88
N SER A 108 0.50 3.29 -8.61
CA SER A 108 0.89 2.97 -9.97
C SER A 108 2.39 3.21 -10.12
N VAL A 109 2.97 2.77 -11.23
CA VAL A 109 4.38 3.07 -11.55
C VAL A 109 4.63 4.58 -11.55
N ASP A 110 3.66 5.38 -12.01
CA ASP A 110 3.81 6.84 -12.05
C ASP A 110 3.93 7.46 -10.64
N VAL A 111 3.22 6.92 -9.65
CA VAL A 111 3.33 7.38 -8.25
C VAL A 111 4.73 7.06 -7.71
N PHE A 112 5.27 5.87 -7.98
CA PHE A 112 6.64 5.51 -7.59
C PHE A 112 7.68 6.36 -8.33
N ASN A 113 7.54 6.56 -9.64
CA ASN A 113 8.40 7.44 -10.43
C ASN A 113 8.33 8.90 -9.93
N ARG A 114 7.15 9.40 -9.59
CA ARG A 114 6.98 10.74 -9.00
C ARG A 114 7.73 10.86 -7.68
N CYS A 115 7.63 9.87 -6.80
CA CYS A 115 8.37 9.85 -5.53
C CYS A 115 9.88 9.82 -5.78
N GLU A 116 10.34 9.01 -6.73
CA GLU A 116 11.77 8.89 -7.08
C GLU A 116 12.33 10.21 -7.64
N ASN A 117 11.58 10.88 -8.53
CA ASN A 117 12.00 12.11 -9.20
C ASN A 117 11.71 13.40 -8.40
N SER A 118 11.32 13.29 -7.15
CA SER A 118 11.01 14.42 -6.27
C SER A 118 11.67 14.24 -4.89
N ASN A 119 11.51 15.24 -4.02
CA ASN A 119 11.83 15.13 -2.60
C ASN A 119 10.60 14.69 -1.76
N ASP A 120 9.55 14.18 -2.40
CA ASP A 120 8.37 13.70 -1.69
C ASP A 120 8.67 12.36 -1.00
N VAL A 121 8.00 12.11 0.11
CA VAL A 121 8.02 10.85 0.85
C VAL A 121 6.74 10.11 0.53
N LEU A 122 6.81 8.84 0.14
CA LEU A 122 5.63 8.04 -0.20
C LEU A 122 5.29 7.06 0.92
N MET A 123 4.03 7.02 1.35
CA MET A 123 3.54 5.95 2.20
C MET A 123 3.77 4.60 1.50
N ALA A 124 4.34 3.64 2.22
CA ALA A 124 4.67 2.32 1.72
C ALA A 124 4.50 1.25 2.79
N VAL A 125 4.69 0.00 2.42
CA VAL A 125 4.77 -1.15 3.34
C VAL A 125 6.00 -1.98 3.03
N LYS A 126 6.51 -2.71 4.01
CA LYS A 126 7.74 -3.49 3.87
C LYS A 126 7.75 -4.46 2.67
N PRO A 127 6.65 -5.16 2.31
CA PRO A 127 6.60 -6.01 1.12
C PRO A 127 6.95 -5.29 -0.20
N TRP A 128 6.89 -3.97 -0.22
CA TRP A 128 7.22 -3.16 -1.41
C TRP A 128 8.69 -2.71 -1.47
N ALA A 129 9.56 -3.25 -0.62
CA ALA A 129 10.98 -2.85 -0.55
C ALA A 129 11.74 -2.96 -1.88
N ASN A 130 11.28 -3.84 -2.78
CA ASN A 130 11.92 -4.10 -4.08
C ASN A 130 11.01 -3.73 -5.27
N VAL A 131 9.94 -2.98 -5.05
CA VAL A 131 8.99 -2.59 -6.12
C VAL A 131 9.63 -1.59 -7.09
N HIS A 132 10.52 -0.73 -6.60
CA HIS A 132 11.21 0.26 -7.42
C HIS A 132 12.70 0.30 -7.05
N PRO A 133 13.63 0.18 -8.04
CA PRO A 133 15.06 0.03 -7.76
C PRO A 133 15.70 1.28 -7.14
N LEU A 134 15.12 2.46 -7.38
CA LEU A 134 15.64 3.75 -6.89
C LEU A 134 14.86 4.29 -5.68
N LEU A 135 14.00 3.47 -5.06
CA LEU A 135 13.32 3.81 -3.82
C LEU A 135 13.79 2.92 -2.67
N LYS A 136 13.95 3.53 -1.52
CA LYS A 136 14.24 2.83 -0.26
C LYS A 136 13.03 2.90 0.65
N VAL A 137 12.48 1.74 1.05
CA VAL A 137 11.42 1.65 2.04
C VAL A 137 12.04 1.61 3.43
N ILE A 138 11.64 2.55 4.29
CA ILE A 138 12.19 2.76 5.63
C ILE A 138 11.05 2.68 6.65
N PRO A 139 11.15 1.83 7.70
CA PRO A 139 10.16 1.78 8.77
C PRO A 139 10.14 3.09 9.56
N VAL A 140 8.95 3.49 10.00
CA VAL A 140 8.73 4.68 10.83
C VAL A 140 8.35 4.26 12.25
N LYS A 141 8.81 4.99 13.24
CA LYS A 141 8.46 4.78 14.66
C LYS A 141 7.12 5.46 14.97
N TRP A 142 6.03 4.83 14.54
CA TRP A 142 4.64 5.14 14.87
C TRP A 142 3.83 3.84 15.00
N GLU A 143 2.58 3.89 15.43
CA GLU A 143 1.75 2.70 15.65
C GLU A 143 0.75 2.42 14.51
N HIS A 144 0.95 3.05 13.35
CA HIS A 144 0.08 2.87 12.19
C HIS A 144 0.43 1.61 11.42
N SER A 145 -0.59 0.81 11.13
CA SER A 145 -0.46 -0.44 10.35
C SER A 145 -1.67 -0.62 9.44
N ILE A 146 -1.53 -1.44 8.41
CA ILE A 146 -2.57 -1.72 7.42
C ILE A 146 -2.59 -3.22 7.08
N PRO A 147 -3.76 -3.84 6.86
CA PRO A 147 -3.84 -5.20 6.36
C PRO A 147 -3.14 -5.36 5.01
N TYR A 148 -2.40 -6.46 4.88
CA TYR A 148 -1.78 -6.90 3.64
C TYR A 148 -2.18 -8.35 3.37
N GLY A 149 -2.61 -8.63 2.16
CA GLY A 149 -3.09 -9.96 1.84
C GLY A 149 -3.43 -10.15 0.38
N ILE A 150 -4.38 -11.01 0.11
CA ILE A 150 -4.81 -11.38 -1.24
C ILE A 150 -6.21 -10.83 -1.50
N LEU A 151 -6.33 -10.02 -2.56
CA LEU A 151 -7.59 -9.55 -3.10
C LEU A 151 -8.03 -10.50 -4.24
N HIS A 152 -9.31 -10.80 -4.29
CA HIS A 152 -9.90 -11.71 -5.27
C HIS A 152 -11.36 -11.34 -5.57
N SER A 153 -11.95 -11.96 -6.59
CA SER A 153 -13.38 -11.85 -6.86
C SER A 153 -14.20 -12.31 -5.66
N PRO A 154 -15.34 -11.69 -5.33
CA PRO A 154 -16.25 -12.20 -4.30
C PRO A 154 -16.73 -13.63 -4.60
N GLU A 155 -16.82 -13.99 -5.88
CA GLU A 155 -17.20 -15.31 -6.38
C GLU A 155 -16.03 -15.90 -7.19
N PRO A 156 -14.97 -16.45 -6.53
CA PRO A 156 -13.81 -16.95 -7.21
C PRO A 156 -14.11 -18.29 -7.90
N ALA A 157 -13.46 -18.52 -9.05
CA ALA A 157 -13.52 -19.83 -9.72
C ALA A 157 -13.02 -20.96 -8.79
N PRO A 158 -13.46 -22.23 -8.97
CA PRO A 158 -13.09 -23.35 -8.08
C PRO A 158 -11.59 -23.57 -7.92
N THR A 159 -10.79 -23.28 -8.97
CA THR A 159 -9.33 -23.36 -8.93
C THR A 159 -8.73 -22.26 -8.04
N VAL A 160 -9.27 -21.06 -8.13
CA VAL A 160 -8.87 -19.89 -7.30
C VAL A 160 -9.28 -20.14 -5.85
N GLN A 161 -10.48 -20.69 -5.62
CA GLN A 161 -10.92 -21.01 -4.26
C GLN A 161 -9.97 -22.02 -3.58
N ARG A 162 -9.54 -23.07 -4.28
CA ARG A 162 -8.56 -24.04 -3.75
C ARG A 162 -7.21 -23.38 -3.41
N PHE A 163 -6.76 -22.46 -4.25
CA PHE A 163 -5.55 -21.66 -3.97
C PHE A 163 -5.73 -20.82 -2.70
N LEU A 164 -6.88 -20.12 -2.56
CA LEU A 164 -7.17 -19.30 -1.39
C LEU A 164 -7.25 -20.14 -0.11
N ASP A 165 -7.85 -21.33 -0.17
CA ASP A 165 -7.92 -22.24 0.99
C ASP A 165 -6.53 -22.72 1.42
N ALA A 166 -5.67 -23.07 0.46
CA ALA A 166 -4.27 -23.42 0.73
C ALA A 166 -3.49 -22.24 1.32
N ALA A 167 -3.64 -21.03 0.76
CA ALA A 167 -3.00 -19.83 1.25
C ALA A 167 -3.44 -19.50 2.69
N LYS A 168 -4.73 -19.66 3.01
CA LYS A 168 -5.26 -19.50 4.37
C LYS A 168 -4.67 -20.50 5.36
N ALA A 169 -4.53 -21.77 4.95
CA ALA A 169 -3.93 -22.81 5.80
C ALA A 169 -2.47 -22.46 6.13
N VAL A 170 -1.67 -22.12 5.13
CA VAL A 170 -0.26 -21.74 5.31
C VAL A 170 -0.12 -20.47 6.16
N SER A 171 -0.98 -19.47 5.94
CA SER A 171 -0.96 -18.23 6.72
C SER A 171 -1.21 -18.49 8.21
N ARG A 172 -2.12 -19.41 8.55
CA ARG A 172 -2.38 -19.80 9.95
C ARG A 172 -1.20 -20.52 10.61
N GLU A 173 -0.46 -21.33 9.84
CA GLU A 173 0.73 -22.02 10.35
C GLU A 173 1.91 -21.07 10.62
N LEU A 174 2.01 -19.98 9.83
CA LEU A 174 3.14 -19.05 9.92
C LEU A 174 2.91 -17.88 10.87
N TYR A 175 1.65 -17.48 11.07
CA TYR A 175 1.29 -16.24 11.80
C TYR A 175 0.18 -16.44 12.85
N GLY A 176 -0.32 -17.68 13.03
CA GLY A 176 -1.38 -18.04 13.98
C GLY A 176 -0.89 -18.36 15.39
#